data_4d04012e3486e483061df41ccbc9fbed
#
_entry.id   4d04012e3486e483061df41ccbc9fbed
#
_cell.length_a   1.000
_cell.length_b   1.000
_cell.length_c   1.000
_cell.angle_alpha   90.00
_cell.angle_beta   90.00
_cell.angle_gamma   90.00
#
_symmetry.space_group_name_H-M   'P 1'
#
loop_
_entity.id
_entity.type
_entity.pdbx_description
1 polymer ?
#
loop_
_entity_poly.entity_id
_entity_poly.type
_entity_poly.pdbx_seq_one_letter_code
_entity_poly.pdbx_strand_id
1 'polypeptide(L)'
;MCYYDIGDNMKISKVEFLFKLLIVIISGIGLYLNFRIAPVRYMILYFTIISNLAVFIFYTTILVLHLLKKLKQNNIYHIIKGMITIDITLTLVIYNAFLNNVEFYQNHIVACFFVHLITPALVMLDYVIFTKKGNLKTEYPAYWSLSLVAYAIFCYIYEGLGGKFLDGSTCPYYYMDVNKYGIVGVTLFSITIFMSFLAYGYLILYLDTLSSKCKNIELKK
;
A
#
# COMPACT_ATOMS: atom_id res chain seq x y z
N MET A 1 -16.49 -25.39 11.36
CA MET A 1 -15.40 -24.66 12.03
C MET A 1 -14.12 -25.40 11.68
N CYS A 2 -13.49 -25.07 10.54
CA CYS A 2 -12.22 -25.71 10.15
C CYS A 2 -11.09 -24.95 10.85
N TYR A 3 -10.51 -25.59 11.86
CA TYR A 3 -9.22 -25.19 12.42
C TYR A 3 -8.17 -25.42 11.32
N TYR A 4 -7.73 -24.34 10.67
CA TYR A 4 -6.53 -24.39 9.84
C TYR A 4 -5.30 -24.36 10.75
N ASP A 5 -4.46 -25.34 10.56
CA ASP A 5 -3.20 -25.55 11.26
C ASP A 5 -2.28 -24.32 11.08
N ILE A 6 -2.07 -23.57 12.17
CA ILE A 6 -1.31 -22.29 12.19
C ILE A 6 0.20 -22.59 12.27
N GLY A 7 0.68 -23.66 11.68
CA GLY A 7 2.05 -24.12 11.91
C GLY A 7 2.91 -24.48 10.71
N ASP A 8 2.33 -24.75 9.54
CA ASP A 8 3.12 -25.25 8.42
C ASP A 8 3.90 -24.15 7.67
N ASN A 9 5.18 -24.44 7.40
CA ASN A 9 6.03 -23.59 6.58
C ASN A 9 5.42 -23.50 5.17
N MET A 10 5.05 -22.28 4.77
CA MET A 10 4.48 -22.02 3.45
C MET A 10 5.53 -22.21 2.36
N LYS A 11 5.21 -23.07 1.37
CA LYS A 11 5.98 -23.13 0.13
C LYS A 11 5.26 -22.27 -0.92
N ILE A 12 5.95 -21.27 -1.44
CA ILE A 12 5.49 -20.53 -2.62
C ILE A 12 5.98 -21.24 -3.89
N SER A 13 5.16 -21.20 -4.96
CA SER A 13 5.53 -21.78 -6.25
C SER A 13 6.69 -21.02 -6.89
N LYS A 14 7.37 -21.62 -7.87
CA LYS A 14 8.42 -20.94 -8.63
C LYS A 14 7.89 -19.68 -9.34
N VAL A 15 6.68 -19.74 -9.88
CA VAL A 15 6.03 -18.60 -10.56
C VAL A 15 5.75 -17.49 -9.56
N GLU A 16 5.19 -17.81 -8.40
CA GLU A 16 4.93 -16.85 -7.32
C GLU A 16 6.23 -16.21 -6.82
N PHE A 17 7.30 -16.99 -6.66
CA PHE A 17 8.61 -16.49 -6.26
C PHE A 17 9.15 -15.46 -7.27
N LEU A 18 9.13 -15.80 -8.56
CA LEU A 18 9.60 -14.90 -9.63
C LEU A 18 8.75 -13.64 -9.72
N PHE A 19 7.43 -13.75 -9.52
CA PHE A 19 6.56 -12.59 -9.51
C PHE A 19 6.85 -11.64 -8.33
N LYS A 20 7.06 -12.19 -7.13
CA LYS A 20 7.45 -11.39 -5.95
C LYS A 20 8.84 -10.77 -6.11
N LEU A 21 9.77 -11.47 -6.76
CA LEU A 21 11.09 -10.93 -7.10
C LEU A 21 10.96 -9.75 -8.08
N LEU A 22 10.08 -9.86 -9.07
CA LEU A 22 9.77 -8.76 -9.98
C LEU A 22 9.25 -7.53 -9.22
N ILE A 23 8.35 -7.72 -8.23
CA ILE A 23 7.86 -6.61 -7.39
C ILE A 23 9.04 -5.94 -6.64
N VAL A 24 9.95 -6.72 -6.07
CA VAL A 24 11.13 -6.17 -5.37
C VAL A 24 12.00 -5.35 -6.32
N ILE A 25 12.29 -5.88 -7.52
CA ILE A 25 13.11 -5.17 -8.51
C ILE A 25 12.44 -3.87 -8.94
N ILE A 26 11.17 -3.91 -9.31
CA ILE A 26 10.43 -2.77 -9.81
C ILE A 26 10.25 -1.68 -8.74
N SER A 27 9.87 -2.07 -7.51
CA SER A 27 9.77 -1.11 -6.41
C SER A 27 11.13 -0.51 -6.04
N GLY A 28 12.20 -1.31 -6.07
CA GLY A 28 13.58 -0.85 -5.87
C GLY A 28 14.02 0.18 -6.93
N ILE A 29 13.74 -0.08 -8.21
CA ILE A 29 14.00 0.87 -9.30
C ILE A 29 13.20 2.16 -9.08
N GLY A 30 11.91 2.05 -8.76
CA GLY A 30 11.06 3.20 -8.50
C GLY A 30 11.58 4.09 -7.36
N LEU A 31 11.96 3.48 -6.24
CA LEU A 31 12.58 4.18 -5.11
C LEU A 31 13.91 4.84 -5.49
N TYR A 32 14.78 4.10 -6.18
CA TYR A 32 16.07 4.63 -6.65
C TYR A 32 15.89 5.86 -7.53
N LEU A 33 15.00 5.80 -8.51
CA LEU A 33 14.75 6.93 -9.41
C LEU A 33 14.22 8.15 -8.64
N ASN A 34 13.31 7.96 -7.69
CA ASN A 34 12.80 9.06 -6.87
C ASN A 34 13.89 9.67 -5.97
N PHE A 35 14.75 8.86 -5.38
CA PHE A 35 15.88 9.37 -4.57
C PHE A 35 16.97 10.08 -5.39
N ARG A 36 16.96 9.93 -6.72
CA ARG A 36 17.79 10.72 -7.63
C ARG A 36 17.21 12.10 -7.95
N ILE A 37 15.90 12.27 -7.78
CA ILE A 37 15.21 13.57 -8.02
C ILE A 37 15.46 14.54 -6.87
N ALA A 38 15.37 14.06 -5.62
CA ALA A 38 15.52 14.89 -4.44
C ALA A 38 16.15 14.12 -3.27
N PRO A 39 16.74 14.82 -2.28
CA PRO A 39 17.35 14.18 -1.12
C PRO A 39 16.37 13.25 -0.38
N VAL A 40 16.86 12.08 0.00
CA VAL A 40 16.07 11.02 0.68
C VAL A 40 15.29 11.58 1.87
N ARG A 41 15.87 12.48 2.66
CA ARG A 41 15.24 13.09 3.84
C ARG A 41 13.92 13.81 3.55
N TYR A 42 13.73 14.34 2.34
CA TYR A 42 12.46 14.94 1.91
C TYR A 42 11.54 13.91 1.26
N MET A 43 12.09 13.01 0.45
CA MET A 43 11.28 12.02 -0.26
C MET A 43 10.56 11.06 0.69
N ILE A 44 11.20 10.64 1.78
CA ILE A 44 10.58 9.76 2.78
C ILE A 44 9.44 10.41 3.59
N LEU A 45 9.19 11.71 3.40
CA LEU A 45 8.05 12.38 4.04
C LEU A 45 6.73 12.14 3.26
N TYR A 46 6.80 11.67 2.02
CA TYR A 46 5.60 11.47 1.19
C TYR A 46 5.05 10.05 1.32
N PHE A 47 3.72 9.95 1.44
CA PHE A 47 3.02 8.66 1.59
C PHE A 47 3.36 7.67 0.47
N THR A 48 3.48 8.16 -0.77
CA THR A 48 3.88 7.35 -1.92
C THR A 48 5.21 6.64 -1.71
N ILE A 49 6.22 7.35 -1.20
CA ILE A 49 7.55 6.76 -0.98
C ILE A 49 7.52 5.81 0.21
N ILE A 50 6.80 6.16 1.29
CA ILE A 50 6.63 5.29 2.45
C ILE A 50 5.96 3.98 2.06
N SER A 51 4.86 4.03 1.29
CA SER A 51 4.12 2.83 0.84
C SER A 51 4.94 1.97 -0.14
N ASN A 52 5.70 2.58 -1.06
CA ASN A 52 6.62 1.84 -1.95
C ASN A 52 7.78 1.21 -1.17
N LEU A 53 8.31 1.89 -0.16
CA LEU A 53 9.34 1.34 0.73
C LEU A 53 8.80 0.15 1.54
N ALA A 54 7.57 0.27 2.05
CA ALA A 54 6.88 -0.84 2.74
C ALA A 54 6.69 -2.04 1.80
N VAL A 55 6.30 -1.83 0.54
CA VAL A 55 6.25 -2.88 -0.49
C VAL A 55 7.60 -3.54 -0.66
N PHE A 56 8.65 -2.76 -0.89
CA PHE A 56 10.01 -3.27 -1.10
C PHE A 56 10.49 -4.12 0.08
N ILE A 57 10.35 -3.62 1.30
CA ILE A 57 10.77 -4.33 2.52
C ILE A 57 9.94 -5.60 2.72
N PHE A 58 8.62 -5.53 2.58
CA PHE A 58 7.73 -6.66 2.81
C PHE A 58 8.00 -7.81 1.84
N TYR A 59 8.05 -7.54 0.54
CA TYR A 59 8.29 -8.59 -0.46
C TYR A 59 9.71 -9.15 -0.38
N THR A 60 10.72 -8.32 -0.09
CA THR A 60 12.08 -8.80 0.21
C THR A 60 12.07 -9.73 1.43
N THR A 61 11.39 -9.35 2.51
CA THR A 61 11.28 -10.18 3.71
C THR A 61 10.60 -11.52 3.42
N ILE A 62 9.52 -11.53 2.62
CA ILE A 62 8.86 -12.79 2.21
C ILE A 62 9.82 -13.70 1.45
N LEU A 63 10.58 -13.17 0.48
CA LEU A 63 11.53 -13.95 -0.30
C LEU A 63 12.65 -14.52 0.58
N VAL A 64 13.21 -13.71 1.48
CA VAL A 64 14.25 -14.15 2.43
C VAL A 64 13.71 -15.24 3.36
N LEU A 65 12.54 -15.04 3.97
CA LEU A 65 11.92 -16.03 4.85
C LEU A 65 11.57 -17.32 4.12
N HIS A 66 11.17 -17.23 2.83
CA HIS A 66 10.94 -18.41 2.00
C HIS A 66 12.22 -19.19 1.75
N LEU A 67 13.32 -18.52 1.37
CA LEU A 67 14.62 -19.16 1.16
C LEU A 67 15.16 -19.81 2.44
N LEU A 68 14.92 -19.17 3.58
CA LEU A 68 15.28 -19.71 4.90
C LEU A 68 14.31 -20.81 5.40
N LYS A 69 13.26 -21.14 4.64
CA LYS A 69 12.19 -22.10 5.03
C LYS A 69 11.47 -21.71 6.33
N LYS A 70 11.38 -20.41 6.63
CA LYS A 70 10.75 -19.83 7.84
C LYS A 70 9.47 -19.04 7.55
N LEU A 71 9.02 -19.00 6.28
CA LEU A 71 7.82 -18.24 5.92
C LEU A 71 6.57 -18.90 6.50
N LYS A 72 5.81 -18.13 7.29
CA LYS A 72 4.52 -18.52 7.87
C LYS A 72 3.44 -17.53 7.50
N GLN A 73 2.25 -18.01 7.17
CA GLN A 73 1.06 -17.19 6.95
C GLN A 73 0.23 -17.18 8.24
N ASN A 74 0.55 -16.26 9.13
CA ASN A 74 -0.23 -16.01 10.34
C ASN A 74 -1.13 -14.76 10.17
N ASN A 75 -1.89 -14.42 11.20
CA ASN A 75 -2.75 -13.22 11.19
C ASN A 75 -1.96 -11.94 10.88
N ILE A 76 -0.74 -11.81 11.41
CA ILE A 76 0.14 -10.64 11.19
C ILE A 76 0.50 -10.53 9.70
N TYR A 77 0.84 -11.66 9.04
CA TYR A 77 1.10 -11.68 7.60
C TYR A 77 -0.09 -11.13 6.81
N HIS A 78 -1.33 -11.58 7.12
CA HIS A 78 -2.52 -11.13 6.40
C HIS A 78 -2.86 -9.66 6.68
N ILE A 79 -2.67 -9.18 7.91
CA ILE A 79 -2.85 -7.77 8.26
C ILE A 79 -1.84 -6.90 7.48
N ILE A 80 -0.55 -7.21 7.54
CA ILE A 80 0.49 -6.43 6.87
C ILE A 80 0.32 -6.48 5.35
N LYS A 81 0.07 -7.66 4.77
CA LYS A 81 -0.13 -7.80 3.33
C LYS A 81 -1.33 -6.99 2.84
N GLY A 82 -2.46 -7.05 3.55
CA GLY A 82 -3.64 -6.26 3.24
C GLY A 82 -3.39 -4.76 3.34
N MET A 83 -2.77 -4.30 4.43
CA MET A 83 -2.41 -2.90 4.64
C MET A 83 -1.53 -2.38 3.49
N ILE A 84 -0.44 -3.06 3.15
CA ILE A 84 0.46 -2.69 2.06
C ILE A 84 -0.28 -2.65 0.71
N THR A 85 -1.17 -3.63 0.45
CA THR A 85 -1.94 -3.67 -0.80
C THR A 85 -2.87 -2.46 -0.90
N ILE A 86 -3.54 -2.09 0.18
CA ILE A 86 -4.44 -0.94 0.19
C ILE A 86 -3.67 0.37 0.13
N ASP A 87 -2.58 0.52 0.89
CA ASP A 87 -1.74 1.72 0.90
C ASP A 87 -1.18 2.02 -0.50
N ILE A 88 -0.65 1.01 -1.17
CA ILE A 88 -0.08 1.19 -2.51
C ILE A 88 -1.17 1.43 -3.56
N THR A 89 -2.38 0.86 -3.40
CA THR A 89 -3.52 1.15 -4.27
C THR A 89 -3.99 2.59 -4.09
N LEU A 90 -3.96 3.13 -2.87
CA LEU A 90 -4.28 4.53 -2.62
C LEU A 90 -3.32 5.46 -3.38
N THR A 91 -2.02 5.16 -3.42
CA THR A 91 -1.06 5.97 -4.20
C THR A 91 -1.40 5.99 -5.68
N LEU A 92 -1.84 4.85 -6.25
CA LEU A 92 -2.31 4.76 -7.63
C LEU A 92 -3.53 5.67 -7.85
N VAL A 93 -4.54 5.57 -6.99
CA VAL A 93 -5.82 6.29 -7.14
C VAL A 93 -5.61 7.79 -6.98
N ILE A 94 -4.92 8.23 -5.91
CA ILE A 94 -4.68 9.65 -5.63
C ILE A 94 -3.82 10.29 -6.73
N TYR A 95 -2.78 9.60 -7.19
CA TYR A 95 -1.96 10.11 -8.29
C TYR A 95 -2.79 10.36 -9.55
N ASN A 96 -3.56 9.37 -10.00
CA ASN A 96 -4.35 9.50 -11.23
C ASN A 96 -5.50 10.49 -11.10
N ALA A 97 -6.12 10.61 -9.92
CA ALA A 97 -7.24 11.51 -9.70
C ALA A 97 -6.82 12.97 -9.51
N PHE A 98 -5.68 13.22 -8.86
CA PHE A 98 -5.35 14.56 -8.35
C PHE A 98 -3.96 15.06 -8.71
N LEU A 99 -2.96 14.20 -8.97
CA LEU A 99 -1.56 14.58 -9.03
C LEU A 99 -0.92 14.48 -10.42
N ASN A 100 -1.47 13.69 -11.34
CA ASN A 100 -0.88 13.44 -12.65
C ASN A 100 -0.71 14.69 -13.52
N ASN A 101 -1.51 15.73 -13.30
CA ASN A 101 -1.45 17.01 -14.02
C ASN A 101 -0.55 18.05 -13.33
N VAL A 102 0.05 17.73 -12.17
CA VAL A 102 0.97 18.64 -11.48
C VAL A 102 2.33 18.62 -12.19
N GLU A 103 2.88 19.80 -12.48
CA GLU A 103 4.12 19.98 -13.25
C GLU A 103 5.29 19.15 -12.72
N PHE A 104 5.46 19.05 -11.40
CA PHE A 104 6.50 18.22 -10.79
C PHE A 104 6.44 16.77 -11.28
N TYR A 105 5.24 16.18 -11.33
CA TYR A 105 5.07 14.77 -11.73
C TYR A 105 5.24 14.60 -13.25
N GLN A 106 4.85 15.59 -14.03
CA GLN A 106 5.06 15.57 -15.49
C GLN A 106 6.55 15.65 -15.86
N ASN A 107 7.34 16.45 -15.12
CA ASN A 107 8.77 16.57 -15.32
C ASN A 107 9.55 15.32 -14.90
N HIS A 108 8.95 14.45 -14.06
CA HIS A 108 9.57 13.22 -13.55
C HIS A 108 8.75 11.97 -13.88
N ILE A 109 8.12 11.93 -15.05
CA ILE A 109 7.14 10.93 -15.46
C ILE A 109 7.63 9.48 -15.29
N VAL A 110 8.90 9.19 -15.60
CA VAL A 110 9.46 7.84 -15.50
C VAL A 110 9.50 7.37 -14.04
N ALA A 111 10.01 8.20 -13.13
CA ALA A 111 10.07 7.85 -11.71
C ALA A 111 8.66 7.70 -11.12
N CYS A 112 7.73 8.61 -11.50
CA CYS A 112 6.34 8.56 -11.08
C CYS A 112 5.61 7.33 -11.60
N PHE A 113 5.88 6.91 -12.85
CA PHE A 113 5.28 5.71 -13.44
C PHE A 113 5.61 4.44 -12.65
N PHE A 114 6.85 4.30 -12.16
CA PHE A 114 7.21 3.15 -11.34
C PHE A 114 6.47 3.12 -9.99
N VAL A 115 6.43 4.23 -9.26
CA VAL A 115 5.89 4.25 -7.89
C VAL A 115 4.37 4.42 -7.82
N HIS A 116 3.73 4.98 -8.87
CA HIS A 116 2.29 5.24 -8.86
C HIS A 116 1.49 4.31 -9.79
N LEU A 117 2.13 3.59 -10.71
CA LEU A 117 1.41 2.72 -11.65
C LEU A 117 1.93 1.29 -11.62
N ILE A 118 3.21 1.03 -11.97
CA ILE A 118 3.70 -0.34 -12.14
C ILE A 118 3.74 -1.07 -10.80
N THR A 119 4.37 -0.49 -9.77
CA THR A 119 4.46 -1.14 -8.44
C THR A 119 3.08 -1.42 -7.87
N PRO A 120 2.12 -0.46 -7.81
CA PRO A 120 0.77 -0.73 -7.36
C PRO A 120 0.07 -1.83 -8.16
N ALA A 121 0.14 -1.79 -9.49
CA ALA A 121 -0.50 -2.79 -10.35
C ALA A 121 0.04 -4.21 -10.07
N LEU A 122 1.35 -4.37 -9.93
CA LEU A 122 1.97 -5.66 -9.61
C LEU A 122 1.55 -6.16 -8.23
N VAL A 123 1.48 -5.30 -7.22
CA VAL A 123 1.05 -5.68 -5.87
C VAL A 123 -0.43 -6.10 -5.85
N MET A 124 -1.29 -5.38 -6.58
CA MET A 124 -2.70 -5.75 -6.74
C MET A 124 -2.84 -7.12 -7.45
N LEU A 125 -2.07 -7.36 -8.52
CA LEU A 125 -2.04 -8.64 -9.22
C LEU A 125 -1.54 -9.76 -8.31
N ASP A 126 -0.47 -9.55 -7.51
CA ASP A 126 -0.01 -10.52 -6.51
C ASP A 126 -1.11 -10.87 -5.51
N TYR A 127 -1.85 -9.85 -5.06
CA TYR A 127 -2.96 -10.07 -4.13
C TYR A 127 -4.08 -10.93 -4.76
N VAL A 128 -4.46 -10.63 -6.00
CA VAL A 128 -5.53 -11.35 -6.69
C VAL A 128 -5.12 -12.79 -7.01
N ILE A 129 -3.92 -12.99 -7.55
CA ILE A 129 -3.48 -14.28 -8.11
C ILE A 129 -2.96 -15.24 -7.03
N PHE A 130 -2.11 -14.74 -6.10
CA PHE A 130 -1.34 -15.60 -5.20
C PHE A 130 -1.82 -15.58 -3.75
N THR A 131 -2.73 -14.66 -3.34
CA THR A 131 -3.22 -14.67 -1.97
C THR A 131 -4.31 -15.73 -1.78
N LYS A 132 -4.11 -16.63 -0.82
CA LYS A 132 -5.14 -17.60 -0.44
C LYS A 132 -6.36 -16.85 0.10
N LYS A 133 -7.54 -17.16 -0.46
CA LYS A 133 -8.80 -16.53 -0.08
C LYS A 133 -9.43 -17.17 1.16
N GLY A 134 -10.25 -16.40 1.89
CA GLY A 134 -10.98 -16.87 3.08
C GLY A 134 -10.20 -16.77 4.40
N ASN A 135 -9.05 -16.08 4.40
CA ASN A 135 -8.23 -15.90 5.60
C ASN A 135 -8.36 -14.50 6.22
N LEU A 136 -9.15 -13.61 5.61
CA LEU A 136 -9.35 -12.28 6.14
C LEU A 136 -10.44 -12.26 7.21
N LYS A 137 -10.24 -11.46 8.25
CA LYS A 137 -11.20 -11.24 9.33
C LYS A 137 -11.90 -9.89 9.16
N THR A 138 -13.09 -9.77 9.72
CA THR A 138 -13.93 -8.57 9.60
C THR A 138 -13.31 -7.30 10.17
N GLU A 139 -12.41 -7.43 11.14
CA GLU A 139 -11.68 -6.32 11.75
C GLU A 139 -10.49 -5.82 10.93
N TYR A 140 -9.99 -6.58 9.94
CA TYR A 140 -8.77 -6.20 9.19
C TYR A 140 -8.86 -4.89 8.43
N PRO A 141 -9.99 -4.54 7.75
CA PRO A 141 -10.10 -3.22 7.10
C PRO A 141 -9.88 -2.05 8.06
N ALA A 142 -10.34 -2.16 9.32
CA ALA A 142 -10.08 -1.14 10.34
C ALA A 142 -8.58 -1.06 10.69
N TYR A 143 -7.88 -2.19 10.84
CA TYR A 143 -6.44 -2.18 11.08
C TYR A 143 -5.64 -1.61 9.89
N TRP A 144 -6.07 -1.88 8.66
CA TRP A 144 -5.43 -1.33 7.47
C TRP A 144 -5.54 0.19 7.39
N SER A 145 -6.66 0.77 7.86
CA SER A 145 -6.85 2.22 7.87
C SER A 145 -5.96 2.97 8.86
N LEU A 146 -5.32 2.27 9.80
CA LEU A 146 -4.41 2.90 10.78
C LEU A 146 -3.17 3.53 10.14
N SER A 147 -2.68 2.99 9.02
CA SER A 147 -1.54 3.55 8.28
C SER A 147 -1.84 4.97 7.78
N LEU A 148 -3.04 5.16 7.21
CA LEU A 148 -3.48 6.46 6.72
C LEU A 148 -3.67 7.48 7.85
N VAL A 149 -4.29 7.04 8.96
CA VAL A 149 -4.46 7.88 10.16
C VAL A 149 -3.10 8.25 10.75
N ALA A 150 -2.18 7.30 10.88
CA ALA A 150 -0.84 7.55 11.38
C ALA A 150 -0.07 8.54 10.50
N TYR A 151 -0.21 8.42 9.17
CA TYR A 151 0.39 9.36 8.24
C TYR A 151 -0.19 10.77 8.37
N ALA A 152 -1.52 10.91 8.48
CA ALA A 152 -2.16 12.20 8.69
C ALA A 152 -1.67 12.86 9.99
N ILE A 153 -1.63 12.11 11.10
CA ILE A 153 -1.10 12.59 12.39
C ILE A 153 0.36 13.02 12.23
N PHE A 154 1.19 12.22 11.55
CA PHE A 154 2.58 12.57 11.28
C PHE A 154 2.70 13.92 10.54
N CYS A 155 1.91 14.15 9.49
CA CYS A 155 1.94 15.41 8.73
C CYS A 155 1.64 16.61 9.61
N TYR A 156 0.60 16.54 10.45
CA TYR A 156 0.25 17.65 11.36
C TYR A 156 1.30 17.90 12.46
N ILE A 157 1.87 16.84 13.03
CA ILE A 157 2.96 16.97 13.99
C ILE A 157 4.19 17.60 13.31
N TYR A 158 4.56 17.13 12.12
CA TYR A 158 5.71 17.63 11.38
C TYR A 158 5.56 19.12 11.03
N GLU A 159 4.37 19.53 10.57
CA GLU A 159 4.02 20.93 10.35
C GLU A 159 4.10 21.76 11.64
N GLY A 160 3.50 21.28 12.73
CA GLY A 160 3.51 21.96 14.05
C GLY A 160 4.91 22.16 14.64
N LEU A 161 5.86 21.30 14.27
CA LEU A 161 7.28 21.44 14.62
C LEU A 161 8.06 22.35 13.65
N GLY A 162 7.40 23.02 12.71
CA GLY A 162 8.02 23.90 11.72
C GLY A 162 8.65 23.15 10.54
N GLY A 163 8.33 21.87 10.37
CA GLY A 163 8.80 21.04 9.24
C GLY A 163 8.34 21.59 7.90
N LYS A 164 9.18 21.37 6.86
CA LYS A 164 8.90 21.78 5.48
C LYS A 164 9.09 20.61 4.54
N PHE A 165 8.17 20.45 3.58
CA PHE A 165 8.26 19.48 2.50
C PHE A 165 9.19 19.97 1.38
N LEU A 166 9.35 19.19 0.33
CA LEU A 166 10.34 19.41 -0.72
C LEU A 166 10.24 20.80 -1.39
N ASP A 167 9.01 21.27 -1.62
CA ASP A 167 8.70 22.55 -2.25
C ASP A 167 8.66 23.74 -1.25
N GLY A 168 9.04 23.50 0.00
CA GLY A 168 8.96 24.50 1.08
C GLY A 168 7.56 24.64 1.69
N SER A 169 6.56 23.90 1.21
CA SER A 169 5.20 23.90 1.78
C SER A 169 5.17 23.28 3.18
N THR A 170 4.10 23.56 3.92
CA THR A 170 3.83 22.98 5.24
C THR A 170 3.07 21.66 5.16
N CYS A 171 2.52 21.32 3.98
CA CYS A 171 1.75 20.11 3.75
C CYS A 171 2.33 19.30 2.57
N PRO A 172 2.20 17.97 2.59
CA PRO A 172 2.80 17.10 1.56
C PRO A 172 2.05 17.14 0.22
N TYR A 173 0.77 17.51 0.25
CA TYR A 173 -0.10 17.56 -0.91
C TYR A 173 -0.98 18.79 -0.86
N TYR A 174 -1.19 19.45 -2.00
CA TYR A 174 -1.90 20.72 -2.12
C TYR A 174 -3.33 20.68 -1.53
N TYR A 175 -3.99 19.53 -1.56
CA TYR A 175 -5.34 19.35 -1.00
C TYR A 175 -5.36 19.27 0.55
N MET A 176 -4.20 19.20 1.20
CA MET A 176 -4.05 19.27 2.65
C MET A 176 -3.73 20.70 3.13
N ASP A 177 -3.64 21.68 2.24
CA ASP A 177 -3.31 23.06 2.56
C ASP A 177 -4.50 23.78 3.21
N VAL A 178 -4.43 23.95 4.52
CA VAL A 178 -5.46 24.65 5.33
C VAL A 178 -5.55 26.14 4.95
N ASN A 179 -4.45 26.77 4.53
CA ASN A 179 -4.46 28.17 4.11
C ASN A 179 -5.24 28.37 2.83
N LYS A 180 -5.24 27.36 1.94
CA LYS A 180 -5.94 27.41 0.65
C LYS A 180 -7.39 26.96 0.74
N TYR A 181 -7.68 25.88 1.46
CA TYR A 181 -9.01 25.25 1.48
C TYR A 181 -9.77 25.45 2.80
N GLY A 182 -9.15 26.09 3.78
CA GLY A 182 -9.68 26.21 5.13
C GLY A 182 -9.72 24.87 5.87
N ILE A 183 -9.86 24.93 7.20
CA ILE A 183 -9.91 23.72 8.03
C ILE A 183 -11.09 22.81 7.66
N VAL A 184 -12.24 23.36 7.32
CA VAL A 184 -13.43 22.61 6.93
C VAL A 184 -13.19 21.83 5.63
N GLY A 185 -12.63 22.48 4.61
CA GLY A 185 -12.33 21.86 3.32
C GLY A 185 -11.34 20.70 3.45
N VAL A 186 -10.23 20.92 4.17
CA VAL A 186 -9.22 19.87 4.43
C VAL A 186 -9.82 18.71 5.24
N THR A 187 -10.65 19.01 6.25
CA THR A 187 -11.29 17.97 7.07
C THR A 187 -12.26 17.13 6.24
N LEU A 188 -13.12 17.74 5.44
CA LEU A 188 -14.06 17.02 4.57
C LEU A 188 -13.33 16.15 3.55
N PHE A 189 -12.26 16.66 2.94
CA PHE A 189 -11.44 15.90 2.00
C PHE A 189 -10.79 14.70 2.69
N SER A 190 -10.21 14.89 3.87
CA SER A 190 -9.56 13.83 4.66
C SER A 190 -10.57 12.73 5.06
N ILE A 191 -11.77 13.12 5.50
CA ILE A 191 -12.85 12.17 5.81
C ILE A 191 -13.26 11.40 4.55
N THR A 192 -13.40 12.06 3.41
CA THR A 192 -13.77 11.41 2.15
C THR A 192 -12.74 10.36 1.73
N ILE A 193 -11.44 10.71 1.79
CA ILE A 193 -10.36 9.75 1.50
C ILE A 193 -10.42 8.57 2.48
N PHE A 194 -10.54 8.85 3.79
CA PHE A 194 -10.61 7.81 4.82
C PHE A 194 -11.78 6.86 4.61
N MET A 195 -12.98 7.38 4.35
CA MET A 195 -14.16 6.56 4.10
C MET A 195 -14.05 5.74 2.82
N SER A 196 -13.47 6.31 1.75
CA SER A 196 -13.20 5.60 0.50
C SER A 196 -12.20 4.46 0.70
N PHE A 197 -11.16 4.71 1.49
CA PHE A 197 -10.14 3.73 1.85
C PHE A 197 -10.73 2.56 2.67
N LEU A 198 -11.55 2.89 3.66
CA LEU A 198 -12.24 1.91 4.49
C LEU A 198 -13.24 1.08 3.67
N ALA A 199 -14.04 1.71 2.80
CA ALA A 199 -14.95 1.04 1.89
C ALA A 199 -14.22 0.08 0.94
N TYR A 200 -13.07 0.49 0.40
CA TYR A 200 -12.22 -0.37 -0.41
C TYR A 200 -11.69 -1.57 0.37
N GLY A 201 -11.29 -1.39 1.62
CA GLY A 201 -10.89 -2.48 2.51
C GLY A 201 -12.00 -3.51 2.72
N TYR A 202 -13.24 -3.06 2.95
CA TYR A 202 -14.39 -3.95 3.06
C TYR A 202 -14.77 -4.61 1.73
N LEU A 203 -14.57 -3.94 0.61
CA LEU A 203 -14.74 -4.56 -0.72
C LEU A 203 -13.75 -5.72 -0.92
N ILE A 204 -12.48 -5.54 -0.55
CA ILE A 204 -11.47 -6.61 -0.60
C ILE A 204 -11.91 -7.79 0.28
N LEU A 205 -12.34 -7.54 1.51
CA LEU A 205 -12.84 -8.57 2.43
C LEU A 205 -14.05 -9.32 1.84
N TYR A 206 -14.99 -8.60 1.25
CA TYR A 206 -16.17 -9.18 0.60
C TYR A 206 -15.77 -10.10 -0.57
N LEU A 207 -14.88 -9.64 -1.45
CA LEU A 207 -14.39 -10.43 -2.59
C LEU A 207 -13.59 -11.65 -2.13
N ASP A 208 -12.79 -11.53 -1.06
CA ASP A 208 -12.07 -12.65 -0.45
C ASP A 208 -13.05 -13.74 0.04
N THR A 209 -14.10 -13.32 0.74
CA THR A 209 -15.14 -14.22 1.26
C THR A 209 -15.93 -14.90 0.14
N LEU A 210 -16.31 -14.17 -0.91
CA LEU A 210 -17.01 -14.74 -2.07
C LEU A 210 -16.16 -15.78 -2.78
N SER A 211 -14.89 -15.45 -3.06
CA SER A 211 -13.97 -16.35 -3.75
C SER A 211 -13.74 -17.64 -2.97
N SER A 212 -13.70 -17.59 -1.64
CA SER A 212 -13.56 -18.79 -0.80
C SER A 212 -14.81 -19.68 -0.82
N LYS A 213 -16.01 -19.08 -0.86
CA LYS A 213 -17.29 -19.83 -0.96
C LYS A 213 -17.42 -20.55 -2.29
N CYS A 214 -17.10 -19.88 -3.41
CA CYS A 214 -17.15 -20.48 -4.75
C CYS A 214 -16.24 -21.71 -4.84
N LYS A 215 -15.00 -21.62 -4.35
CA LYS A 215 -14.05 -22.74 -4.34
C LYS A 215 -14.55 -23.93 -3.52
N ASN A 216 -15.21 -23.70 -2.39
CA ASN A 216 -15.77 -24.77 -1.57
C ASN A 216 -16.97 -25.48 -2.22
N ILE A 217 -17.70 -24.83 -3.12
CA ILE A 217 -18.81 -25.42 -3.89
C ILE A 217 -18.24 -26.33 -5.00
N GLU A 218 -17.18 -25.90 -5.69
CA GLU A 218 -16.53 -26.70 -6.74
C GLU A 218 -15.88 -27.99 -6.19
N LEU A 219 -15.33 -27.94 -4.98
CA LEU A 219 -14.72 -29.13 -4.33
C LEU A 219 -15.75 -30.15 -3.81
N LYS A 220 -17.04 -29.80 -3.77
CA LYS A 220 -18.14 -30.68 -3.33
C LYS A 220 -18.91 -31.33 -4.50
N LYS A 221 -18.59 -30.98 -5.72
CA LYS A 221 -19.06 -31.62 -6.96
C LYS A 221 -18.07 -32.66 -7.46
#